data_f787ee0082ac55276c0dc5e829956668
#
_entry.id   f787ee0082ac55276c0dc5e829956668
#
_cell.length_a   1.000
_cell.length_b   1.000
_cell.length_c   1.000
_cell.angle_alpha   90.00
_cell.angle_beta   90.00
_cell.angle_gamma   90.00
#
_symmetry.space_group_name_H-M   'P 1'
#
loop_
_entity.id
_entity.type
_entity.pdbx_description
1 polymer ?
#
loop_
_entity_poly.entity_id
_entity_poly.type
_entity_poly.pdbx_seq_one_letter_code
_entity_poly.pdbx_strand_id
1 'polypeptide(L)'
;MRKNFLLLALSFCFATASLAQADSLMNMLNDVPAENEAATATFKATRIIDGSSVENLALGVLDFRIDHRFGDINDVKNFFGIDNATTKLALDYGITKWLMVGLGHGVFNKEDDGFVKIKVLKQKKTGMPVTVSYVGSMSIQTTPAPSLPAGDTWLFSNRLYYTNQILIARKFSDAFSLQIMPTIVHYNLVDSTKFSNNTIAIGIGGRIKVSKRIAVTGEYYYRVTNADMLVNGQTTYNSLSVGVDIETGGHVFQLMLTNSQGITERTFIGQTTDSWAKGNIHLGFNISRVFTIVKPKEFRDGKGSW
;
A
#
# COMPACT_ATOMS: atom_id res chain seq x y z
N MET A 1 1.00 -21.61 69.41
CA MET A 1 0.31 -22.00 68.16
C MET A 1 -0.91 -21.14 67.79
N ARG A 2 -1.62 -20.47 68.68
CA ARG A 2 -2.84 -19.66 68.37
C ARG A 2 -2.55 -18.30 67.70
N LYS A 3 -1.38 -17.64 67.91
CA LYS A 3 -1.06 -16.33 67.38
C LYS A 3 -0.69 -16.38 65.87
N ASN A 4 -0.10 -17.48 65.38
CA ASN A 4 0.29 -17.60 63.97
C ASN A 4 -0.92 -17.94 63.05
N PHE A 5 -1.96 -18.53 63.62
CA PHE A 5 -3.20 -18.81 62.86
C PHE A 5 -4.02 -17.54 62.59
N LEU A 6 -3.98 -16.58 63.51
CA LEU A 6 -4.68 -15.29 63.33
C LEU A 6 -4.02 -14.42 62.25
N LEU A 7 -2.67 -14.43 62.16
CA LEU A 7 -1.94 -13.72 61.12
C LEU A 7 -2.15 -14.32 59.71
N LEU A 8 -2.24 -15.65 59.61
CA LEU A 8 -2.55 -16.33 58.33
C LEU A 8 -3.98 -16.05 57.87
N ALA A 9 -4.96 -16.01 58.78
CA ALA A 9 -6.34 -15.67 58.44
C ALA A 9 -6.52 -14.21 58.02
N LEU A 10 -5.77 -13.26 58.63
CA LEU A 10 -5.79 -11.85 58.20
C LEU A 10 -5.15 -11.67 56.82
N SER A 11 -4.06 -12.39 56.50
CA SER A 11 -3.43 -12.35 55.18
C SER A 11 -4.34 -12.88 54.07
N PHE A 12 -5.16 -13.89 54.37
CA PHE A 12 -6.11 -14.47 53.42
C PHE A 12 -7.30 -13.52 53.14
N CYS A 13 -7.78 -12.79 54.16
CA CYS A 13 -8.84 -11.79 53.97
C CYS A 13 -8.38 -10.60 53.12
N PHE A 14 -7.13 -10.16 53.23
CA PHE A 14 -6.62 -9.09 52.34
C PHE A 14 -6.45 -9.55 50.90
N ALA A 15 -6.05 -10.81 50.66
CA ALA A 15 -5.91 -11.37 49.33
C ALA A 15 -7.27 -11.49 48.62
N THR A 16 -8.31 -11.89 49.30
CA THR A 16 -9.68 -12.00 48.76
C THR A 16 -10.31 -10.64 48.47
N ALA A 17 -10.06 -9.62 49.28
CA ALA A 17 -10.53 -8.26 49.03
C ALA A 17 -9.87 -7.65 47.77
N SER A 18 -8.59 -7.91 47.53
CA SER A 18 -7.89 -7.44 46.35
C SER A 18 -8.39 -8.10 45.05
N LEU A 19 -8.76 -9.39 45.09
CA LEU A 19 -9.33 -10.09 43.92
C LEU A 19 -10.76 -9.59 43.63
N ALA A 20 -11.58 -9.36 44.66
CA ALA A 20 -12.94 -8.82 44.47
C ALA A 20 -12.94 -7.39 43.90
N GLN A 21 -11.96 -6.55 44.23
CA GLN A 21 -11.82 -5.23 43.64
C GLN A 21 -11.35 -5.32 42.19
N ALA A 22 -10.47 -6.26 41.84
CA ALA A 22 -10.02 -6.47 40.44
C ALA A 22 -11.17 -6.94 39.56
N ASP A 23 -12.01 -7.87 40.05
CA ASP A 23 -13.19 -8.35 39.32
C ASP A 23 -14.25 -7.25 39.16
N SER A 24 -14.47 -6.41 40.18
CA SER A 24 -15.39 -5.27 40.08
C SER A 24 -14.91 -4.23 39.08
N LEU A 25 -13.62 -3.92 39.08
CA LEU A 25 -13.01 -3.00 38.08
C LEU A 25 -13.07 -3.56 36.67
N MET A 26 -12.83 -4.87 36.50
CA MET A 26 -12.92 -5.58 35.22
C MET A 26 -14.37 -5.58 34.69
N ASN A 27 -15.37 -5.79 35.59
CA ASN A 27 -16.78 -5.70 35.22
C ASN A 27 -17.19 -4.28 34.84
N MET A 28 -16.71 -3.24 35.52
CA MET A 28 -16.94 -1.85 35.13
C MET A 28 -16.30 -1.48 33.81
N LEU A 29 -15.16 -2.07 33.44
CA LEU A 29 -14.52 -1.91 32.12
C LEU A 29 -15.30 -2.65 31.02
N ASN A 30 -15.94 -3.76 31.33
CA ASN A 30 -16.78 -4.52 30.41
C ASN A 30 -18.17 -3.87 30.21
N ASP A 31 -18.68 -3.11 31.19
CA ASP A 31 -19.94 -2.37 31.10
C ASP A 31 -19.80 -1.03 30.34
N VAL A 32 -18.60 -0.53 30.06
CA VAL A 32 -18.42 0.56 29.12
C VAL A 32 -18.82 0.02 27.72
N PRO A 33 -19.86 0.57 27.07
CA PRO A 33 -20.24 0.14 25.74
C PRO A 33 -18.99 0.16 24.89
N ALA A 34 -18.59 -0.99 24.35
CA ALA A 34 -17.41 -1.08 23.48
C ALA A 34 -17.62 -0.04 22.38
N GLU A 35 -16.93 1.10 22.47
CA GLU A 35 -16.98 2.11 21.44
C GLU A 35 -16.73 1.37 20.13
N ASN A 36 -17.60 1.56 19.15
CA ASN A 36 -17.52 0.87 17.87
C ASN A 36 -16.30 1.37 17.09
N GLU A 37 -15.13 1.07 17.68
CA GLU A 37 -13.84 1.55 17.23
C GLU A 37 -13.56 1.06 15.81
N ALA A 38 -13.20 2.02 14.99
CA ALA A 38 -12.77 1.73 13.64
C ALA A 38 -11.36 1.13 13.64
N ALA A 39 -11.15 0.09 12.84
CA ALA A 39 -9.82 -0.49 12.66
C ALA A 39 -8.83 0.57 12.19
N THR A 40 -7.65 0.56 12.77
CA THR A 40 -6.55 1.46 12.45
C THR A 40 -5.33 0.65 12.02
N ALA A 41 -4.48 1.23 11.16
CA ALA A 41 -3.23 0.63 10.72
C ALA A 41 -3.42 -0.80 10.15
N THR A 42 -4.40 -0.98 9.24
CA THR A 42 -4.54 -2.21 8.46
C THR A 42 -3.25 -2.49 7.69
N PHE A 43 -2.72 -1.45 7.02
CA PHE A 43 -1.35 -1.36 6.53
C PHE A 43 -0.66 -0.18 7.22
N LYS A 44 0.65 -0.04 7.04
CA LYS A 44 1.38 1.06 7.68
C LYS A 44 1.63 2.23 6.74
N ALA A 45 1.80 1.94 5.46
CA ALA A 45 1.99 2.92 4.41
C ALA A 45 0.74 3.04 3.52
N THR A 46 0.67 4.09 2.70
CA THR A 46 -0.35 4.30 1.68
C THR A 46 -0.21 3.35 0.49
N ARG A 47 0.90 2.61 0.42
CA ARG A 47 1.18 1.51 -0.53
C ARG A 47 1.47 0.22 0.24
N ILE A 48 1.12 -0.95 -0.35
CA ILE A 48 1.54 -2.26 0.19
C ILE A 48 3.00 -2.48 -0.19
N ILE A 49 3.30 -2.56 -1.47
CA ILE A 49 4.65 -2.48 -2.08
C ILE A 49 4.57 -1.52 -3.27
N ASP A 50 4.02 -1.95 -4.42
CA ASP A 50 3.73 -1.12 -5.59
C ASP A 50 2.27 -0.65 -5.56
N GLY A 51 1.34 -1.52 -5.20
CA GLY A 51 -0.09 -1.28 -5.17
C GLY A 51 -0.55 -0.43 -3.99
N SER A 52 -1.64 0.33 -4.21
CA SER A 52 -2.27 1.16 -3.18
C SER A 52 -2.82 0.32 -2.04
N SER A 53 -2.60 0.72 -0.78
CA SER A 53 -3.30 0.19 0.39
C SER A 53 -4.59 0.97 0.68
N VAL A 54 -5.47 0.43 1.54
CA VAL A 54 -6.68 1.16 2.00
C VAL A 54 -6.37 2.34 2.93
N GLU A 55 -5.10 2.54 3.31
CA GLU A 55 -4.75 3.63 4.20
C GLU A 55 -4.72 4.97 3.46
N ASN A 56 -5.28 5.99 4.11
CA ASN A 56 -5.18 7.38 3.69
C ASN A 56 -4.30 8.15 4.67
N LEU A 57 -3.65 9.19 4.17
CA LEU A 57 -3.01 10.18 5.01
C LEU A 57 -4.06 10.94 5.84
N ALA A 58 -3.68 11.41 7.02
CA ALA A 58 -4.51 12.28 7.82
C ALA A 58 -4.74 13.63 7.11
N LEU A 59 -5.79 14.34 7.50
CA LEU A 59 -6.06 15.70 7.03
C LEU A 59 -4.83 16.61 7.21
N GLY A 60 -4.42 17.27 6.14
CA GLY A 60 -3.32 18.23 6.16
C GLY A 60 -1.91 17.62 6.23
N VAL A 61 -1.81 16.30 6.06
CA VAL A 61 -0.53 15.59 6.00
C VAL A 61 -0.11 15.39 4.55
N LEU A 62 1.13 15.74 4.26
CA LEU A 62 1.83 15.47 3.01
C LEU A 62 2.80 14.31 3.23
N ASP A 63 2.81 13.33 2.36
CA ASP A 63 3.81 12.26 2.29
C ASP A 63 4.69 12.48 1.06
N PHE A 64 5.98 12.65 1.28
CA PHE A 64 6.98 12.61 0.22
C PHE A 64 7.54 11.20 0.14
N ARG A 65 7.43 10.58 -1.05
CA ARG A 65 7.88 9.22 -1.26
C ARG A 65 8.90 9.13 -2.39
N ILE A 66 9.92 8.32 -2.16
CA ILE A 66 10.92 7.91 -3.15
C ILE A 66 10.74 6.40 -3.33
N ASP A 67 10.33 5.99 -4.51
CA ASP A 67 10.21 4.59 -4.89
C ASP A 67 11.38 4.27 -5.86
N HIS A 68 12.16 3.25 -5.56
CA HIS A 68 13.36 2.91 -6.33
C HIS A 68 13.39 1.41 -6.64
N ARG A 69 13.70 1.06 -7.89
CA ARG A 69 13.87 -0.31 -8.36
C ARG A 69 15.20 -0.41 -9.11
N PHE A 70 16.05 -1.32 -8.67
CA PHE A 70 17.26 -1.67 -9.39
C PHE A 70 16.93 -2.50 -10.63
N GLY A 71 17.89 -2.68 -11.53
CA GLY A 71 17.78 -3.64 -12.61
C GLY A 71 17.77 -5.10 -12.13
N ASP A 72 17.89 -6.05 -13.04
CA ASP A 72 17.95 -7.48 -12.72
C ASP A 72 19.18 -7.79 -11.85
N ILE A 73 18.98 -8.44 -10.71
CA ILE A 73 20.05 -8.85 -9.79
C ILE A 73 21.04 -9.86 -10.42
N ASN A 74 20.63 -10.55 -11.49
CA ASN A 74 21.48 -11.46 -12.24
C ASN A 74 22.35 -10.75 -13.30
N ASP A 75 22.13 -9.47 -13.53
CA ASP A 75 22.90 -8.68 -14.48
C ASP A 75 24.25 -8.24 -13.87
N VAL A 76 25.19 -9.17 -13.88
CA VAL A 76 26.55 -8.95 -13.36
C VAL A 76 27.28 -7.85 -14.13
N LYS A 77 26.98 -7.64 -15.42
CA LYS A 77 27.64 -6.64 -16.27
C LYS A 77 27.26 -5.21 -15.86
N ASN A 78 26.02 -5.01 -15.39
CA ASN A 78 25.50 -3.76 -14.86
C ASN A 78 25.49 -3.75 -13.33
N PHE A 79 26.51 -4.31 -12.73
CA PHE A 79 26.77 -4.37 -11.31
C PHE A 79 25.54 -4.81 -10.51
N PHE A 80 25.02 -6.02 -10.83
CA PHE A 80 23.82 -6.60 -10.19
C PHE A 80 22.57 -5.70 -10.31
N GLY A 81 22.42 -5.03 -11.45
CA GLY A 81 21.29 -4.17 -11.75
C GLY A 81 21.38 -2.73 -11.21
N ILE A 82 22.46 -2.35 -10.54
CA ILE A 82 22.59 -0.99 -9.98
C ILE A 82 22.62 0.07 -11.09
N ASP A 83 23.31 -0.20 -12.20
CA ASP A 83 23.46 0.77 -13.31
C ASP A 83 22.13 0.99 -14.07
N ASN A 84 21.16 0.08 -13.97
CA ASN A 84 19.88 0.14 -14.63
C ASN A 84 18.71 0.46 -13.67
N ALA A 85 18.97 1.28 -12.66
CA ALA A 85 17.98 1.63 -11.67
C ALA A 85 16.92 2.61 -12.21
N THR A 86 15.70 2.47 -11.69
CA THR A 86 14.59 3.40 -11.94
C THR A 86 14.10 4.01 -10.64
N THR A 87 13.66 5.27 -10.71
CA THR A 87 13.19 6.02 -9.55
C THR A 87 11.88 6.71 -9.87
N LYS A 88 10.98 6.74 -8.90
CA LYS A 88 9.77 7.56 -8.93
C LYS A 88 9.75 8.45 -7.69
N LEU A 89 9.49 9.74 -7.87
CA LEU A 89 9.22 10.69 -6.81
C LEU A 89 7.70 10.91 -6.75
N ALA A 90 7.14 10.87 -5.56
CA ALA A 90 5.71 11.07 -5.37
C ALA A 90 5.41 12.00 -4.19
N LEU A 91 4.32 12.75 -4.33
CA LEU A 91 3.74 13.63 -3.32
C LEU A 91 2.29 13.23 -3.12
N ASP A 92 1.97 12.68 -1.98
CA ASP A 92 0.62 12.27 -1.60
C ASP A 92 0.11 13.22 -0.52
N TYR A 93 -1.16 13.69 -0.60
CA TYR A 93 -1.74 14.64 0.34
C TYR A 93 -3.12 14.22 0.84
N GLY A 94 -3.30 14.24 2.16
CA GLY A 94 -4.58 14.02 2.82
C GLY A 94 -5.44 15.28 2.83
N ILE A 95 -6.45 15.34 1.94
CA ILE A 95 -7.41 16.44 1.89
C ILE A 95 -8.42 16.33 3.03
N THR A 96 -8.89 15.12 3.31
CA THR A 96 -9.78 14.79 4.43
C THR A 96 -9.42 13.40 4.97
N LYS A 97 -10.08 12.94 6.06
CA LYS A 97 -9.91 11.58 6.58
C LYS A 97 -10.31 10.49 5.56
N TRP A 98 -11.13 10.83 4.56
CA TRP A 98 -11.64 9.90 3.55
C TRP A 98 -11.15 10.20 2.13
N LEU A 99 -10.56 11.37 1.87
CA LEU A 99 -10.08 11.80 0.55
C LEU A 99 -8.59 12.09 0.58
N MET A 100 -7.85 11.47 -0.31
CA MET A 100 -6.42 11.65 -0.53
C MET A 100 -6.16 11.79 -2.03
N VAL A 101 -5.21 12.64 -2.39
CA VAL A 101 -4.72 12.82 -3.76
C VAL A 101 -3.22 12.64 -3.80
N GLY A 102 -2.67 12.33 -4.95
CA GLY A 102 -1.23 12.25 -5.13
C GLY A 102 -0.81 12.52 -6.57
N LEU A 103 0.44 12.93 -6.71
CA LEU A 103 1.13 13.16 -7.98
C LEU A 103 2.48 12.46 -7.92
N GLY A 104 2.94 11.96 -9.05
CA GLY A 104 4.23 11.27 -9.16
C GLY A 104 4.91 11.55 -10.48
N HIS A 105 6.25 11.48 -10.46
CA HIS A 105 7.11 11.53 -11.63
C HIS A 105 8.09 10.36 -11.59
N GLY A 106 8.06 9.51 -12.59
CA GLY A 106 8.91 8.33 -12.72
C GLY A 106 9.80 8.38 -13.94
N VAL A 107 11.06 7.94 -13.77
CA VAL A 107 12.01 7.87 -14.91
C VAL A 107 11.73 6.66 -15.81
N PHE A 108 11.10 5.61 -15.28
CA PHE A 108 10.69 4.46 -16.07
C PHE A 108 9.61 4.88 -17.07
N ASN A 109 9.88 4.72 -18.35
CA ASN A 109 9.03 5.20 -19.45
C ASN A 109 8.76 6.72 -19.43
N LYS A 110 9.46 7.51 -18.60
CA LYS A 110 9.22 8.95 -18.38
C LYS A 110 7.73 9.21 -18.15
N GLU A 111 7.21 8.66 -17.08
CA GLU A 111 5.78 8.65 -16.77
C GLU A 111 5.46 9.60 -15.61
N ASP A 112 4.51 10.51 -15.86
CA ASP A 112 3.89 11.33 -14.83
C ASP A 112 2.53 10.73 -14.48
N ASP A 113 2.18 10.67 -13.22
CA ASP A 113 0.90 10.13 -12.77
C ASP A 113 0.26 10.98 -11.68
N GLY A 114 -1.05 10.86 -11.60
CA GLY A 114 -1.85 11.44 -10.53
C GLY A 114 -2.99 10.52 -10.16
N PHE A 115 -3.40 10.54 -8.90
CA PHE A 115 -4.52 9.74 -8.42
C PHE A 115 -5.40 10.47 -7.41
N VAL A 116 -6.61 9.96 -7.31
CA VAL A 116 -7.58 10.28 -6.25
C VAL A 116 -7.93 8.99 -5.53
N LYS A 117 -7.82 8.96 -4.20
CA LYS A 117 -8.22 7.82 -3.37
C LYS A 117 -9.33 8.24 -2.40
N ILE A 118 -10.44 7.52 -2.45
CA ILE A 118 -11.65 7.77 -1.67
C ILE A 118 -11.90 6.56 -0.76
N LYS A 119 -11.85 6.75 0.56
CA LYS A 119 -12.23 5.73 1.53
C LYS A 119 -13.75 5.74 1.70
N VAL A 120 -14.41 4.70 1.20
CA VAL A 120 -15.88 4.59 1.17
C VAL A 120 -16.42 3.98 2.47
N LEU A 121 -15.79 2.89 2.93
CA LEU A 121 -16.18 2.18 4.15
C LEU A 121 -14.95 1.96 5.03
N LYS A 122 -15.14 1.96 6.34
CA LYS A 122 -14.09 1.70 7.32
C LYS A 122 -14.49 0.53 8.20
N GLN A 123 -13.60 -0.45 8.34
CA GLN A 123 -13.78 -1.61 9.21
C GLN A 123 -13.98 -1.15 10.65
N LYS A 124 -14.93 -1.79 11.36
CA LYS A 124 -15.25 -1.56 12.76
C LYS A 124 -15.26 -2.90 13.50
N LYS A 125 -15.11 -2.86 14.82
CA LYS A 125 -15.20 -4.07 15.68
C LYS A 125 -16.56 -4.76 15.51
N THR A 126 -17.62 -3.97 15.45
CA THR A 126 -19.00 -4.44 15.24
C THR A 126 -19.59 -3.76 14.01
N GLY A 127 -20.30 -4.52 13.18
CA GLY A 127 -21.00 -4.03 11.99
C GLY A 127 -20.18 -4.19 10.72
N MET A 128 -19.35 -3.22 10.35
CA MET A 128 -18.63 -3.24 9.07
C MET A 128 -17.36 -4.13 9.14
N PRO A 129 -17.32 -5.28 8.44
CA PRO A 129 -16.21 -6.24 8.57
C PRO A 129 -14.96 -5.88 7.76
N VAL A 130 -15.03 -4.92 6.84
CA VAL A 130 -13.96 -4.56 5.90
C VAL A 130 -13.81 -3.06 5.75
N THR A 131 -12.65 -2.61 5.35
CA THR A 131 -12.41 -1.26 4.82
C THR A 131 -12.47 -1.32 3.29
N VAL A 132 -13.20 -0.39 2.66
CA VAL A 132 -13.30 -0.28 1.20
C VAL A 132 -12.86 1.10 0.78
N SER A 133 -11.95 1.16 -0.20
CA SER A 133 -11.51 2.40 -0.84
C SER A 133 -11.58 2.25 -2.37
N TYR A 134 -11.81 3.35 -3.05
CA TYR A 134 -11.69 3.47 -4.50
C TYR A 134 -10.44 4.29 -4.83
N VAL A 135 -9.70 3.88 -5.84
CA VAL A 135 -8.56 4.61 -6.41
C VAL A 135 -8.80 4.77 -7.90
N GLY A 136 -8.86 6.03 -8.33
CA GLY A 136 -8.80 6.38 -9.75
C GLY A 136 -7.48 7.07 -10.04
N SER A 137 -6.70 6.57 -10.98
CA SER A 137 -5.43 7.18 -11.40
C SER A 137 -5.39 7.40 -12.90
N MET A 138 -4.64 8.42 -13.29
CA MET A 138 -4.29 8.72 -14.67
C MET A 138 -2.78 8.84 -14.75
N SER A 139 -2.19 8.26 -15.79
CA SER A 139 -0.77 8.46 -16.10
C SER A 139 -0.59 8.92 -17.54
N ILE A 140 0.50 9.65 -17.77
CA ILE A 140 0.91 10.15 -19.05
C ILE A 140 2.37 9.78 -19.33
N GLN A 141 2.60 9.13 -20.45
CA GLN A 141 3.96 8.86 -20.94
C GLN A 141 4.49 10.08 -21.69
N THR A 142 5.59 10.66 -21.22
CA THR A 142 6.16 11.90 -21.77
C THR A 142 7.31 11.67 -22.75
N THR A 143 7.62 10.41 -23.09
CA THR A 143 8.59 10.06 -24.14
C THR A 143 8.20 10.68 -25.48
N PRO A 144 9.14 10.99 -26.39
CA PRO A 144 8.83 11.43 -27.75
C PRO A 144 7.87 10.48 -28.46
N ALA A 145 7.06 11.01 -29.36
CA ALA A 145 6.22 10.20 -30.24
C ALA A 145 7.08 9.22 -31.04
N PRO A 146 6.64 7.96 -31.23
CA PRO A 146 7.33 7.03 -32.10
C PRO A 146 7.28 7.54 -33.56
N SER A 147 8.23 7.10 -34.37
CA SER A 147 8.14 7.30 -35.83
C SER A 147 6.95 6.50 -36.36
N LEU A 148 6.04 7.17 -37.03
CA LEU A 148 4.85 6.56 -37.62
C LEU A 148 4.98 6.40 -39.13
N PRO A 149 4.26 5.44 -39.74
CA PRO A 149 4.09 5.39 -41.20
C PRO A 149 3.52 6.70 -41.77
N ALA A 150 3.78 6.95 -43.05
CA ALA A 150 3.26 8.14 -43.71
C ALA A 150 1.72 8.13 -43.71
N GLY A 151 1.12 9.20 -43.23
CA GLY A 151 -0.32 9.37 -43.14
C GLY A 151 -0.88 9.10 -41.73
N ASP A 152 -0.13 8.48 -40.84
CA ASP A 152 -0.56 8.26 -39.44
C ASP A 152 -0.24 9.48 -38.56
N THR A 153 -1.08 9.73 -37.57
CA THR A 153 -0.93 10.84 -36.64
C THR A 153 -0.87 10.32 -35.19
N TRP A 154 0.17 10.73 -34.46
CA TRP A 154 0.26 10.47 -33.02
C TRP A 154 -0.59 11.48 -32.25
N LEU A 155 -1.68 10.99 -31.67
CA LEU A 155 -2.57 11.82 -30.86
C LEU A 155 -2.06 11.93 -29.42
N PHE A 156 -2.33 13.05 -28.75
CA PHE A 156 -2.00 13.24 -27.36
C PHE A 156 -2.67 12.17 -26.45
N SER A 157 -3.89 11.79 -26.78
CA SER A 157 -4.62 10.73 -26.06
C SER A 157 -3.89 9.38 -26.03
N ASN A 158 -3.07 9.08 -27.05
CA ASN A 158 -2.31 7.82 -27.12
C ASN A 158 -1.28 7.67 -26.01
N ARG A 159 -0.96 8.78 -25.30
CA ARG A 159 -0.03 8.82 -24.15
C ARG A 159 -0.72 8.64 -22.82
N LEU A 160 -2.05 8.66 -22.79
CA LEU A 160 -2.85 8.65 -21.58
C LEU A 160 -3.30 7.23 -21.22
N TYR A 161 -3.20 6.91 -19.95
CA TYR A 161 -3.59 5.64 -19.36
C TYR A 161 -4.41 5.90 -18.11
N TYR A 162 -5.42 5.07 -17.87
CA TYR A 162 -6.32 5.23 -16.73
C TYR A 162 -6.38 3.93 -15.94
N THR A 163 -6.32 4.04 -14.62
CA THR A 163 -6.48 2.87 -13.76
C THR A 163 -7.60 3.12 -12.76
N ASN A 164 -8.45 2.13 -12.60
CA ASN A 164 -9.52 2.12 -11.61
C ASN A 164 -9.37 0.89 -10.73
N GLN A 165 -9.30 1.08 -9.41
CA GLN A 165 -9.15 0.00 -8.44
C GLN A 165 -10.17 0.13 -7.32
N ILE A 166 -10.71 -1.00 -6.89
CA ILE A 166 -11.44 -1.10 -5.64
C ILE A 166 -10.55 -1.86 -4.66
N LEU A 167 -10.25 -1.24 -3.53
CA LEU A 167 -9.42 -1.83 -2.48
C LEU A 167 -10.35 -2.34 -1.39
N ILE A 168 -10.34 -3.64 -1.10
CA ILE A 168 -11.15 -4.28 -0.06
C ILE A 168 -10.19 -4.93 0.91
N ALA A 169 -10.07 -4.37 2.10
CA ALA A 169 -9.12 -4.85 3.09
C ALA A 169 -9.78 -5.24 4.40
N ARG A 170 -9.20 -6.23 5.07
CA ARG A 170 -9.55 -6.63 6.42
C ARG A 170 -8.31 -6.78 7.28
N LYS A 171 -8.33 -6.12 8.43
CA LYS A 171 -7.43 -6.39 9.54
C LYS A 171 -8.04 -7.52 10.35
N PHE A 172 -7.47 -8.71 10.28
CA PHE A 172 -7.94 -9.91 10.99
C PHE A 172 -7.46 -9.91 12.44
N SER A 173 -6.25 -9.39 12.66
CA SER A 173 -5.64 -9.23 13.97
C SER A 173 -4.66 -8.05 13.94
N ASP A 174 -4.03 -7.73 15.06
CA ASP A 174 -2.96 -6.71 15.10
C ASP A 174 -1.72 -7.13 14.30
N ALA A 175 -1.57 -8.43 14.08
CA ALA A 175 -0.44 -8.98 13.33
C ALA A 175 -0.75 -9.23 11.85
N PHE A 176 -2.01 -9.47 11.46
CA PHE A 176 -2.33 -9.94 10.11
C PHE A 176 -3.42 -9.11 9.44
N SER A 177 -3.14 -8.66 8.22
CA SER A 177 -4.07 -7.94 7.33
C SER A 177 -3.97 -8.47 5.91
N LEU A 178 -5.10 -8.47 5.21
CA LEU A 178 -5.20 -8.87 3.81
C LEU A 178 -6.04 -7.84 3.04
N GLN A 179 -5.70 -7.66 1.76
CA GLN A 179 -6.40 -6.78 0.83
C GLN A 179 -6.57 -7.46 -0.52
N ILE A 180 -7.74 -7.30 -1.14
CA ILE A 180 -8.04 -7.71 -2.51
C ILE A 180 -8.26 -6.43 -3.33
N MET A 181 -7.77 -6.42 -4.58
CA MET A 181 -7.70 -5.24 -5.44
C MET A 181 -8.18 -5.54 -6.87
N PRO A 182 -9.51 -5.70 -7.10
CA PRO A 182 -10.04 -5.69 -8.47
C PRO A 182 -9.60 -4.40 -9.18
N THR A 183 -8.98 -4.55 -10.34
CA THR A 183 -8.32 -3.47 -11.06
C THR A 183 -8.62 -3.54 -12.55
N ILE A 184 -8.86 -2.38 -13.17
CA ILE A 184 -8.94 -2.21 -14.61
C ILE A 184 -7.92 -1.16 -15.01
N VAL A 185 -7.00 -1.51 -15.90
CA VAL A 185 -6.04 -0.59 -16.53
C VAL A 185 -6.48 -0.38 -17.97
N HIS A 186 -6.79 0.85 -18.35
CA HIS A 186 -7.17 1.23 -19.70
C HIS A 186 -6.01 1.88 -20.44
N TYR A 187 -5.72 1.36 -21.61
CA TYR A 187 -4.73 1.87 -22.57
C TYR A 187 -5.48 2.50 -23.74
N ASN A 188 -5.25 3.79 -24.00
CA ASN A 188 -5.86 4.42 -25.18
C ASN A 188 -5.30 3.87 -26.50
N LEU A 189 -4.08 3.33 -26.48
CA LEU A 189 -3.47 2.64 -27.61
C LEU A 189 -2.84 1.33 -27.12
N VAL A 190 -3.07 0.26 -27.86
CA VAL A 190 -2.41 -1.05 -27.71
C VAL A 190 -1.72 -1.43 -29.01
N ASP A 191 -0.61 -2.16 -28.92
CA ASP A 191 0.27 -2.47 -30.07
C ASP A 191 -0.36 -3.44 -31.08
N SER A 192 -1.49 -4.04 -30.79
CA SER A 192 -2.10 -5.07 -31.63
C SER A 192 -3.61 -5.12 -31.47
N THR A 193 -4.34 -5.36 -32.57
CA THR A 193 -5.79 -5.62 -32.58
C THR A 193 -6.19 -6.90 -31.81
N LYS A 194 -5.22 -7.74 -31.42
CA LYS A 194 -5.44 -8.96 -30.62
C LYS A 194 -5.67 -8.65 -29.15
N PHE A 195 -5.23 -7.49 -28.66
CA PHE A 195 -5.29 -7.13 -27.25
C PHE A 195 -6.42 -6.13 -27.00
N SER A 196 -7.05 -6.29 -25.85
CA SER A 196 -8.05 -5.33 -25.37
C SER A 196 -7.36 -4.07 -24.86
N ASN A 197 -7.98 -2.91 -25.09
CA ASN A 197 -7.57 -1.66 -24.43
C ASN A 197 -7.71 -1.73 -22.89
N ASN A 198 -8.45 -2.72 -22.38
CA ASN A 198 -8.65 -2.92 -20.96
C ASN A 198 -7.92 -4.17 -20.47
N THR A 199 -6.95 -3.99 -19.60
CA THR A 199 -6.35 -5.07 -18.83
C THR A 199 -7.09 -5.17 -17.49
N ILE A 200 -7.80 -6.27 -17.28
CA ILE A 200 -8.48 -6.60 -16.02
C ILE A 200 -7.53 -7.47 -15.20
N ALA A 201 -7.33 -7.09 -13.95
CA ALA A 201 -6.49 -7.83 -13.01
C ALA A 201 -7.15 -7.91 -11.63
N ILE A 202 -6.78 -8.94 -10.88
CA ILE A 202 -7.13 -9.08 -9.46
C ILE A 202 -5.84 -9.10 -8.67
N GLY A 203 -5.64 -8.04 -7.89
CA GLY A 203 -4.53 -7.94 -6.95
C GLY A 203 -4.89 -8.58 -5.61
N ILE A 204 -3.91 -9.20 -4.97
CA ILE A 204 -3.98 -9.65 -3.57
C ILE A 204 -2.74 -9.12 -2.88
N GLY A 205 -2.91 -8.47 -1.74
CA GLY A 205 -1.81 -7.98 -0.93
C GLY A 205 -2.01 -8.27 0.55
N GLY A 206 -0.94 -8.57 1.25
CA GLY A 206 -0.97 -8.93 2.66
C GLY A 206 0.14 -8.32 3.47
N ARG A 207 -0.09 -8.25 4.79
CA ARG A 207 0.88 -7.77 5.77
C ARG A 207 0.85 -8.66 6.99
N ILE A 208 2.04 -9.12 7.42
CA ILE A 208 2.24 -9.88 8.66
C ILE A 208 3.23 -9.10 9.52
N LYS A 209 2.77 -8.58 10.66
CA LYS A 209 3.62 -7.88 11.62
C LYS A 209 4.42 -8.89 12.43
N VAL A 210 5.75 -8.81 12.33
CA VAL A 210 6.69 -9.70 13.01
C VAL A 210 7.17 -9.10 14.32
N SER A 211 7.30 -7.78 14.40
CA SER A 211 7.67 -7.06 15.62
C SER A 211 6.92 -5.72 15.70
N LYS A 212 7.20 -4.94 16.75
CA LYS A 212 6.60 -3.59 16.91
C LYS A 212 6.92 -2.67 15.72
N ARG A 213 8.05 -2.87 15.03
CA ARG A 213 8.55 -2.00 13.96
C ARG A 213 8.76 -2.70 12.63
N ILE A 214 8.60 -4.01 12.56
CA ILE A 214 8.89 -4.80 11.37
C ILE A 214 7.66 -5.59 10.96
N ALA A 215 7.32 -5.53 9.68
CA ALA A 215 6.29 -6.37 9.07
C ALA A 215 6.79 -6.94 7.75
N VAL A 216 6.36 -8.14 7.42
CA VAL A 216 6.53 -8.75 6.09
C VAL A 216 5.31 -8.41 5.28
N THR A 217 5.52 -7.99 4.04
CA THR A 217 4.47 -7.65 3.07
C THR A 217 4.66 -8.46 1.79
N GLY A 218 3.57 -8.66 1.09
CA GLY A 218 3.59 -9.30 -0.22
C GLY A 218 2.39 -8.88 -1.03
N GLU A 219 2.56 -8.82 -2.34
CA GLU A 219 1.47 -8.54 -3.27
C GLU A 219 1.66 -9.30 -4.57
N TYR A 220 0.53 -9.65 -5.18
CA TYR A 220 0.47 -10.37 -6.45
C TYR A 220 -0.70 -9.85 -7.27
N TYR A 221 -0.48 -9.60 -8.56
CA TYR A 221 -1.53 -9.21 -9.51
C TYR A 221 -1.70 -10.27 -10.58
N TYR A 222 -2.86 -10.93 -10.56
CA TYR A 222 -3.26 -11.87 -11.59
C TYR A 222 -4.04 -11.15 -12.69
N ARG A 223 -3.52 -11.17 -13.93
CA ARG A 223 -4.21 -10.61 -15.09
C ARG A 223 -5.22 -11.61 -15.62
N VAL A 224 -6.48 -11.18 -15.70
CA VAL A 224 -7.60 -11.96 -16.25
C VAL A 224 -7.65 -11.80 -17.77
N THR A 225 -7.36 -10.58 -18.27
CA THR A 225 -7.29 -10.28 -19.70
C THR A 225 -5.88 -9.82 -20.07
N ASN A 226 -5.53 -9.91 -21.36
CA ASN A 226 -4.21 -9.52 -21.87
C ASN A 226 -3.03 -10.24 -21.17
N ALA A 227 -3.23 -11.49 -20.72
CA ALA A 227 -2.20 -12.24 -20.02
C ALA A 227 -0.97 -12.53 -20.90
N ASP A 228 -1.17 -12.59 -22.19
CA ASP A 228 -0.17 -12.83 -23.26
C ASP A 228 0.25 -11.57 -24.02
N MET A 229 -0.12 -10.39 -23.48
CA MET A 229 0.25 -9.11 -24.11
C MET A 229 1.77 -9.00 -24.25
N LEU A 230 2.21 -8.48 -25.37
CA LEU A 230 3.60 -8.18 -25.63
C LEU A 230 3.87 -6.70 -25.39
N VAL A 231 5.02 -6.39 -24.82
CA VAL A 231 5.55 -5.02 -24.68
C VAL A 231 6.90 -4.98 -25.37
N ASN A 232 7.04 -4.19 -26.41
CA ASN A 232 8.24 -4.13 -27.26
C ASN A 232 8.67 -5.54 -27.75
N GLY A 233 7.71 -6.39 -28.11
CA GLY A 233 7.94 -7.77 -28.55
C GLY A 233 8.28 -8.77 -27.44
N GLN A 234 8.32 -8.35 -26.18
CA GLN A 234 8.61 -9.21 -25.02
C GLN A 234 7.33 -9.68 -24.35
N THR A 235 7.29 -10.95 -23.95
CA THR A 235 6.19 -11.53 -23.17
C THR A 235 6.09 -10.85 -21.81
N THR A 236 4.87 -10.54 -21.39
CA THR A 236 4.62 -9.98 -20.06
C THR A 236 4.19 -11.05 -19.06
N TYR A 237 4.47 -10.83 -17.80
CA TYR A 237 4.19 -11.73 -16.67
C TYR A 237 3.36 -11.02 -15.60
N ASN A 238 2.74 -11.79 -14.73
CA ASN A 238 2.06 -11.27 -13.56
C ASN A 238 3.08 -10.70 -12.56
N SER A 239 2.78 -9.54 -12.00
CA SER A 239 3.62 -8.92 -10.98
C SER A 239 3.49 -9.65 -9.65
N LEU A 240 4.63 -10.00 -9.06
CA LEU A 240 4.76 -10.56 -7.72
C LEU A 240 5.85 -9.81 -6.97
N SER A 241 5.53 -9.30 -5.81
CA SER A 241 6.46 -8.58 -4.94
C SER A 241 6.38 -9.10 -3.52
N VAL A 242 7.53 -9.25 -2.87
CA VAL A 242 7.64 -9.59 -1.44
C VAL A 242 8.58 -8.60 -0.78
N GLY A 243 8.25 -8.15 0.44
CA GLY A 243 9.00 -7.09 1.08
C GLY A 243 8.94 -7.10 2.59
N VAL A 244 9.69 -6.18 3.17
CA VAL A 244 9.75 -5.92 4.61
C VAL A 244 9.56 -4.43 4.84
N ASP A 245 8.56 -4.09 5.67
CA ASP A 245 8.35 -2.74 6.16
C ASP A 245 9.10 -2.53 7.46
N ILE A 246 9.86 -1.45 7.55
CA ILE A 246 10.59 -1.03 8.75
C ILE A 246 10.09 0.35 9.16
N GLU A 247 9.45 0.41 10.34
CA GLU A 247 8.87 1.64 10.89
C GLU A 247 9.88 2.34 11.81
N THR A 248 10.17 3.59 11.51
CA THR A 248 10.90 4.48 12.40
C THR A 248 10.05 5.73 12.65
N GLY A 249 10.19 6.39 13.76
CA GLY A 249 9.28 7.47 14.19
C GLY A 249 9.08 8.62 13.19
N GLY A 250 8.32 8.41 12.12
CA GLY A 250 8.01 9.39 11.06
C GLY A 250 8.41 8.96 9.66
N HIS A 251 9.11 7.83 9.51
CA HIS A 251 9.44 7.24 8.21
C HIS A 251 8.98 5.79 8.16
N VAL A 252 8.59 5.35 6.96
CA VAL A 252 8.41 3.95 6.63
C VAL A 252 9.40 3.61 5.51
N PHE A 253 10.28 2.65 5.80
CA PHE A 253 11.19 2.06 4.83
C PHE A 253 10.62 0.72 4.41
N GLN A 254 10.47 0.51 3.12
CA GLN A 254 10.06 -0.76 2.54
C GLN A 254 11.21 -1.27 1.68
N LEU A 255 11.70 -2.47 1.97
CA LEU A 255 12.66 -3.19 1.13
C LEU A 255 11.92 -4.33 0.46
N MET A 256 12.12 -4.56 -0.83
CA MET A 256 11.39 -5.59 -1.56
C MET A 256 12.22 -6.26 -2.64
N LEU A 257 11.76 -7.45 -3.00
CA LEU A 257 12.12 -8.17 -4.21
C LEU A 257 10.85 -8.23 -5.09
N THR A 258 10.99 -7.89 -6.35
CA THR A 258 9.89 -7.84 -7.32
C THR A 258 10.37 -8.29 -8.69
N ASN A 259 9.46 -8.77 -9.55
CA ASN A 259 9.77 -8.95 -10.96
C ASN A 259 9.33 -7.76 -11.83
N SER A 260 8.92 -6.63 -11.23
CA SER A 260 8.57 -5.42 -11.96
C SER A 260 9.56 -4.31 -11.67
N GLN A 261 10.12 -3.73 -12.72
CA GLN A 261 10.90 -2.50 -12.64
C GLN A 261 10.01 -1.25 -12.72
N GLY A 262 8.82 -1.39 -13.29
CA GLY A 262 7.81 -0.33 -13.33
C GLY A 262 7.12 -0.14 -11.98
N ILE A 263 6.77 1.11 -11.66
CA ILE A 263 6.25 1.51 -10.33
C ILE A 263 4.80 2.02 -10.41
N THR A 264 4.30 2.37 -11.59
CA THR A 264 2.90 2.79 -11.78
C THR A 264 2.00 1.58 -12.05
N GLU A 265 0.71 1.69 -11.74
CA GLU A 265 -0.26 0.60 -11.92
C GLU A 265 -0.28 0.09 -13.36
N ARG A 266 -0.13 0.98 -14.35
CA ARG A 266 0.00 0.62 -15.76
C ARG A 266 1.18 -0.31 -16.00
N THR A 267 2.33 0.01 -15.42
CA THR A 267 3.59 -0.67 -15.69
C THR A 267 3.72 -1.96 -14.92
N PHE A 268 3.52 -1.98 -13.61
CA PHE A 268 3.68 -3.22 -12.84
C PHE A 268 2.55 -4.23 -13.05
N ILE A 269 1.31 -3.79 -13.36
CA ILE A 269 0.21 -4.72 -13.64
C ILE A 269 0.27 -5.24 -15.06
N GLY A 270 0.44 -4.32 -16.04
CA GLY A 270 0.24 -4.66 -17.45
C GLY A 270 1.53 -4.86 -18.26
N GLN A 271 2.67 -4.37 -17.80
CA GLN A 271 3.89 -4.29 -18.62
C GLN A 271 5.13 -4.91 -17.94
N THR A 272 4.96 -5.77 -16.97
CA THR A 272 6.06 -6.52 -16.34
C THR A 272 6.59 -7.55 -17.31
N THR A 273 7.82 -7.41 -17.78
CA THR A 273 8.49 -8.31 -18.74
C THR A 273 9.39 -9.35 -18.08
N ASP A 274 9.68 -9.19 -16.80
CA ASP A 274 10.55 -10.07 -16.03
C ASP A 274 9.78 -11.13 -15.26
N SER A 275 10.41 -12.27 -15.00
CA SER A 275 9.75 -13.46 -14.44
C SER A 275 10.53 -14.04 -13.27
N TRP A 276 9.86 -14.29 -12.15
CA TRP A 276 10.39 -15.02 -11.01
C TRP A 276 10.88 -16.42 -11.39
N ALA A 277 10.17 -17.10 -12.30
CA ALA A 277 10.55 -18.44 -12.75
C ALA A 277 11.84 -18.47 -13.56
N LYS A 278 12.21 -17.33 -14.17
CA LYS A 278 13.48 -17.17 -14.91
C LYS A 278 14.57 -16.56 -14.05
N GLY A 279 14.25 -16.19 -12.79
CA GLY A 279 15.19 -15.53 -11.89
C GLY A 279 15.37 -14.02 -12.16
N ASN A 280 14.61 -13.42 -13.08
CA ASN A 280 14.68 -11.99 -13.33
C ASN A 280 13.95 -11.25 -12.21
N ILE A 281 14.72 -10.83 -11.22
CA ILE A 281 14.24 -10.24 -9.97
C ILE A 281 14.97 -8.91 -9.77
N HIS A 282 14.22 -7.91 -9.31
CA HIS A 282 14.72 -6.59 -8.97
C HIS A 282 14.68 -6.39 -7.46
N LEU A 283 15.79 -5.92 -6.90
CA LEU A 283 15.79 -5.33 -5.57
C LEU A 283 15.17 -3.93 -5.67
N GLY A 284 14.37 -3.55 -4.69
CA GLY A 284 13.80 -2.22 -4.61
C GLY A 284 13.66 -1.73 -3.18
N PHE A 285 13.41 -0.43 -3.06
CA PHE A 285 13.00 0.16 -1.79
C PHE A 285 12.03 1.31 -2.03
N ASN A 286 11.15 1.55 -1.06
CA ASN A 286 10.37 2.77 -0.95
C ASN A 286 10.73 3.46 0.37
N ILE A 287 10.89 4.76 0.33
CA ILE A 287 11.09 5.61 1.50
C ILE A 287 9.96 6.63 1.53
N SER A 288 9.18 6.61 2.60
CA SER A 288 8.07 7.53 2.83
C SER A 288 8.37 8.39 4.05
N ARG A 289 8.16 9.71 3.90
CA ARG A 289 8.27 10.67 4.99
C ARG A 289 7.09 11.61 5.01
N VAL A 290 6.38 11.60 6.13
CA VAL A 290 5.20 12.45 6.33
C VAL A 290 5.56 13.80 6.97
N PHE A 291 4.87 14.86 6.48
CA PHE A 291 4.97 16.22 6.98
C PHE A 291 3.57 16.74 7.29
N THR A 292 3.38 17.31 8.47
CA THR A 292 2.12 17.98 8.81
C THR A 292 2.15 19.40 8.27
N ILE A 293 1.47 19.63 7.13
CA ILE A 293 1.40 20.96 6.48
C ILE A 293 0.34 21.81 7.15
N VAL A 294 -0.83 21.23 7.46
CA VAL A 294 -1.94 21.91 8.11
C VAL A 294 -2.29 21.19 9.39
N LYS A 295 -2.09 21.85 10.54
CA LYS A 295 -2.52 21.32 11.84
C LYS A 295 -4.05 21.37 11.95
N PRO A 296 -4.72 20.28 12.37
CA PRO A 296 -6.14 20.29 12.69
C PRO A 296 -6.46 21.38 13.75
N LYS A 297 -7.67 21.93 13.71
CA LYS A 297 -8.09 23.03 14.61
C LYS A 297 -7.91 22.68 16.10
N GLU A 298 -8.19 21.43 16.46
CA GLU A 298 -8.06 20.89 17.83
C GLU A 298 -6.64 21.02 18.40
N PHE A 299 -5.60 21.01 17.53
CA PHE A 299 -4.19 21.19 17.91
C PHE A 299 -3.67 22.63 17.75
N ARG A 300 -4.43 23.51 17.09
CA ARG A 300 -4.08 24.94 17.03
C ARG A 300 -4.37 25.65 18.35
N ASP A 301 -5.38 25.19 19.07
CA ASP A 301 -5.88 25.82 20.31
C ASP A 301 -5.25 25.20 21.57
N GLY A 302 -4.20 24.40 21.44
CA GLY A 302 -3.48 23.80 22.57
C GLY A 302 -4.28 22.76 23.37
N LYS A 303 -5.42 22.30 22.85
CA LYS A 303 -6.35 21.38 23.54
C LYS A 303 -6.12 19.90 23.21
N GLY A 304 -5.16 19.57 22.32
CA GLY A 304 -4.82 18.21 21.92
C GLY A 304 -3.40 17.84 22.30
N SER A 305 -3.18 16.64 22.86
CA SER A 305 -1.87 15.98 22.97
C SER A 305 -1.63 15.08 21.75
N TRP A 306 -0.37 14.97 21.32
CA TRP A 306 0.06 14.06 20.24
C TRP A 306 0.17 12.63 20.74
#